data_9b76c4a391b2823984814450c4301cf6
#
_entry.id   9b76c4a391b2823984814450c4301cf6
#
_cell.length_a   1.000
_cell.length_b   1.000
_cell.length_c   1.000
_cell.angle_alpha   90.00
_cell.angle_beta   90.00
_cell.angle_gamma   90.00
#
_symmetry.space_group_name_H-M   'P 1'
#
loop_
_entity.id
_entity.type
_entity.pdbx_description
1 polymer ?
#
loop_
_entity_poly.entity_id
_entity_poly.type
_entity_poly.pdbx_seq_one_letter_code
_entity_poly.pdbx_strand_id
1 'polypeptide(L)'
;MIRILLVDNYDSFTYNLYQYMGEVMEESGKPFRIDVVRNDEKSYEDLNSASYDRVVISPGPGNPSDPKYFGVCTKILQNPAPTQKVLGVCLGMQGMAHVYGGKVVRAALPMHGKTSPIEHDGKGVFAGLPQGIEVMRYHSLIAEEQSLPA
;
A
#
# COMPACT_ATOMS: atom_id res chain seq x y z
N MET A 1 -11.53 13.52 14.05
CA MET A 1 -10.56 12.41 14.30
C MET A 1 -10.34 11.69 12.98
N ILE A 2 -9.10 11.55 12.55
CA ILE A 2 -8.74 10.83 11.32
C ILE A 2 -8.71 9.33 11.62
N ARG A 3 -9.45 8.54 10.86
CA ARG A 3 -9.48 7.07 10.99
C ARG A 3 -8.69 6.44 9.85
N ILE A 4 -7.68 5.66 10.22
CA ILE A 4 -6.78 5.00 9.27
C ILE A 4 -6.96 3.49 9.42
N LEU A 5 -7.17 2.79 8.31
CA LEU A 5 -7.11 1.34 8.22
C LEU A 5 -5.74 0.94 7.64
N LEU A 6 -5.03 0.11 8.35
CA LEU A 6 -3.86 -0.59 7.83
C LEU A 6 -4.23 -2.05 7.58
N VAL A 7 -4.30 -2.44 6.32
CA VAL A 7 -4.56 -3.84 5.96
C VAL A 7 -3.24 -4.61 5.94
N ASP A 8 -3.14 -5.62 6.80
CA ASP A 8 -1.98 -6.48 6.94
C ASP A 8 -2.07 -7.69 5.99
N ASN A 9 -1.20 -7.75 5.01
CA ASN A 9 -1.05 -8.88 4.09
C ASN A 9 -0.07 -9.94 4.64
N TYR A 10 -0.05 -10.16 5.94
CA TYR A 10 0.86 -11.11 6.61
C TYR A 10 2.33 -10.76 6.40
N ASP A 11 2.65 -9.47 6.51
CA ASP A 11 4.00 -8.95 6.34
C ASP A 11 4.66 -8.62 7.69
N SER A 12 5.94 -8.95 7.81
CA SER A 12 6.71 -8.69 9.03
C SER A 12 6.97 -7.20 9.29
N PHE A 13 6.80 -6.34 8.28
CA PHE A 13 6.99 -4.89 8.39
C PHE A 13 5.69 -4.10 8.60
N THR A 14 4.53 -4.74 8.66
CA THR A 14 3.25 -4.05 8.85
C THR A 14 3.27 -3.15 10.09
N TYR A 15 3.80 -3.63 11.20
CA TYR A 15 3.86 -2.82 12.43
C TYR A 15 4.91 -1.72 12.40
N ASN A 16 5.91 -1.79 11.53
CA ASN A 16 6.79 -0.65 11.25
C ASN A 16 6.01 0.47 10.55
N LEU A 17 5.15 0.12 9.58
CA LEU A 17 4.25 1.09 8.95
C LEU A 17 3.28 1.71 9.97
N TYR A 18 2.71 0.89 10.85
CA TYR A 18 1.86 1.37 11.95
C TYR A 18 2.57 2.42 12.79
N GLN A 19 3.82 2.14 13.20
CA GLN A 19 4.62 3.04 14.02
C GLN A 19 4.93 4.35 13.29
N TYR A 20 5.43 4.29 12.05
CA TYR A 20 5.72 5.48 11.25
C TYR A 20 4.48 6.34 11.00
N MET A 21 3.34 5.72 10.70
CA MET A 21 2.09 6.45 10.57
C MET A 21 1.69 7.12 11.89
N GLY A 22 1.87 6.44 13.02
CA GLY A 22 1.63 7.02 14.34
C GLY A 22 2.47 8.26 14.58
N GLU A 23 3.77 8.19 14.36
CA GLU A 23 4.72 9.31 14.51
C GLU A 23 4.33 10.51 13.64
N VAL A 24 4.05 10.27 12.34
CA VAL A 24 3.62 11.33 11.41
C VAL A 24 2.29 11.96 11.84
N MET A 25 1.37 11.15 12.34
CA MET A 25 0.07 11.67 12.80
C MET A 25 0.19 12.46 14.10
N GLU A 26 1.06 12.05 15.03
CA GLU A 26 1.37 12.81 16.24
C GLU A 26 1.98 14.18 15.92
N GLU A 27 2.97 14.22 15.02
CA GLU A 27 3.56 15.47 14.53
C GLU A 27 2.53 16.40 13.87
N SER A 28 1.51 15.84 13.23
CA SER A 28 0.44 16.62 12.61
C SER A 28 -0.47 17.34 13.61
N GLY A 29 -0.44 16.94 14.89
CA GLY A 29 -1.31 17.47 15.95
C GLY A 29 -2.79 17.15 15.79
N LYS A 30 -3.18 16.31 14.83
CA LYS A 30 -4.57 15.94 14.57
C LYS A 30 -4.95 14.69 15.34
N PRO A 31 -6.12 14.63 15.97
CA PRO A 31 -6.59 13.40 16.61
C PRO A 31 -6.78 12.30 15.56
N PHE A 32 -6.24 11.12 15.83
CA PHE A 32 -6.27 10.00 14.91
C PHE A 32 -6.49 8.66 15.62
N ARG A 33 -6.83 7.64 14.83
CA ARG A 33 -6.85 6.24 15.23
C ARG A 33 -6.39 5.39 14.05
N ILE A 34 -5.53 4.41 14.31
CA ILE A 34 -5.08 3.43 13.33
C ILE A 34 -5.58 2.05 13.78
N ASP A 35 -6.39 1.42 12.93
CA ASP A 35 -6.82 0.04 13.10
C ASP A 35 -6.01 -0.86 12.16
N VAL A 36 -5.41 -1.92 12.68
CA VAL A 36 -4.70 -2.94 11.89
C VAL A 36 -5.61 -4.15 11.75
N VAL A 37 -5.86 -4.58 10.52
CA VAL A 37 -6.73 -5.71 10.21
C VAL A 37 -6.07 -6.58 9.15
N ARG A 38 -6.01 -7.90 9.36
CA ARG A 38 -5.51 -8.84 8.36
C ARG A 38 -6.45 -8.90 7.16
N ASN A 39 -5.90 -9.17 5.99
CA ASN A 39 -6.62 -9.13 4.72
C ASN A 39 -7.75 -10.17 4.59
N ASP A 40 -7.83 -11.13 5.50
CA ASP A 40 -8.84 -12.19 5.59
C ASP A 40 -9.63 -12.19 6.92
N GLU A 41 -9.38 -11.20 7.80
CA GLU A 41 -9.98 -11.15 9.14
C GLU A 41 -11.40 -10.60 9.13
N LYS A 42 -11.68 -9.63 8.26
CA LYS A 42 -12.98 -8.96 8.16
C LYS A 42 -13.48 -8.88 6.73
N SER A 43 -14.79 -8.89 6.57
CA SER A 43 -15.41 -8.65 5.28
C SER A 43 -15.23 -7.19 4.82
N TYR A 44 -15.36 -6.95 3.52
CA TYR A 44 -15.38 -5.58 2.98
C TYR A 44 -16.53 -4.76 3.58
N GLU A 45 -17.68 -5.37 3.77
CA GLU A 45 -18.88 -4.73 4.32
C GLU A 45 -18.65 -4.24 5.75
N ASP A 46 -17.98 -5.04 6.59
CA ASP A 46 -17.61 -4.66 7.96
C ASP A 46 -16.63 -3.49 7.98
N LEU A 47 -15.62 -3.52 7.11
CA LEU A 47 -14.62 -2.45 6.99
C LEU A 47 -15.21 -1.17 6.43
N ASN A 48 -16.09 -1.27 5.43
CA ASN A 48 -16.74 -0.12 4.81
C ASN A 48 -17.71 0.57 5.80
N SER A 49 -18.45 -0.20 6.60
CA SER A 49 -19.33 0.35 7.65
C SER A 49 -18.59 1.14 8.73
N ALA A 50 -17.32 0.81 8.95
CA ALA A 50 -16.47 1.50 9.91
C ALA A 50 -16.01 2.90 9.46
N SER A 51 -16.17 3.25 8.19
CA SER A 51 -15.90 4.58 7.62
C SER A 51 -14.47 5.10 7.87
N TYR A 52 -13.49 4.53 7.20
CA TYR A 52 -12.10 4.99 7.26
C TYR A 52 -11.82 6.13 6.27
N ASP A 53 -11.10 7.15 6.72
CA ASP A 53 -10.67 8.29 5.88
C ASP A 53 -9.45 7.92 5.01
N ARG A 54 -8.61 7.03 5.53
CA ARG A 54 -7.37 6.59 4.89
C ARG A 54 -7.26 5.08 4.98
N VAL A 55 -6.77 4.48 3.91
CA VAL A 55 -6.43 3.05 3.88
C VAL A 55 -4.98 2.90 3.44
N VAL A 56 -4.21 2.11 4.17
CA VAL A 56 -2.87 1.71 3.77
C VAL A 56 -2.88 0.19 3.59
N ILE A 57 -2.43 -0.26 2.44
CA ILE A 57 -2.32 -1.68 2.11
C ILE A 57 -0.85 -2.06 2.21
N SER A 58 -0.52 -2.96 3.12
CA SER A 58 0.85 -3.35 3.46
C SER A 58 1.55 -4.13 2.35
N PRO A 59 2.88 -4.26 2.41
CA PRO A 59 3.60 -5.34 1.75
C PRO A 59 3.01 -6.71 2.12
N GLY A 60 3.44 -7.74 1.43
CA GLY A 60 3.07 -9.12 1.74
C GLY A 60 3.65 -10.11 0.74
N PRO A 61 3.50 -11.41 1.01
CA PRO A 61 3.97 -12.47 0.12
C PRO A 61 3.04 -12.65 -1.08
N GLY A 62 3.54 -13.35 -2.09
CA GLY A 62 2.75 -13.84 -3.22
C GLY A 62 2.45 -12.79 -4.29
N ASN A 63 1.36 -13.04 -5.02
CA ASN A 63 0.92 -12.21 -6.13
C ASN A 63 -0.45 -11.61 -5.79
N PRO A 64 -0.68 -10.30 -6.02
CA PRO A 64 -1.96 -9.67 -5.70
C PRO A 64 -3.14 -10.14 -6.57
N SER A 65 -2.90 -10.85 -7.68
CA SER A 65 -3.95 -11.49 -8.46
C SER A 65 -4.55 -12.73 -7.79
N ASP A 66 -3.86 -13.29 -6.80
CA ASP A 66 -4.34 -14.43 -6.03
C ASP A 66 -5.06 -13.95 -4.76
N PRO A 67 -6.38 -14.23 -4.63
CA PRO A 67 -7.17 -13.83 -3.46
C PRO A 67 -6.61 -14.34 -2.12
N LYS A 68 -5.86 -15.44 -2.13
CA LYS A 68 -5.19 -15.99 -0.96
C LYS A 68 -4.20 -15.00 -0.34
N TYR A 69 -3.53 -14.21 -1.17
CA TYR A 69 -2.51 -13.26 -0.71
C TYR A 69 -3.03 -11.83 -0.57
N PHE A 70 -4.13 -11.49 -1.27
CA PHE A 70 -4.60 -10.12 -1.32
C PHE A 70 -5.97 -9.90 -0.65
N GLY A 71 -6.75 -10.94 -0.45
CA GLY A 71 -7.98 -10.96 0.34
C GLY A 71 -8.91 -9.78 0.07
N VAL A 72 -9.34 -9.10 1.13
CA VAL A 72 -10.28 -7.97 1.09
C VAL A 72 -9.73 -6.76 0.34
N CYS A 73 -8.41 -6.65 0.15
CA CYS A 73 -7.79 -5.51 -0.53
C CYS A 73 -8.35 -5.28 -1.94
N THR A 74 -8.64 -6.36 -2.67
CA THR A 74 -9.25 -6.26 -4.00
C THR A 74 -10.59 -5.50 -3.96
N LYS A 75 -11.48 -5.85 -3.03
CA LYS A 75 -12.77 -5.19 -2.89
C LYS A 75 -12.63 -3.74 -2.44
N ILE A 76 -11.69 -3.45 -1.55
CA ILE A 76 -11.40 -2.07 -1.12
C ILE A 76 -10.98 -1.21 -2.31
N LEU A 77 -10.09 -1.72 -3.17
CA LEU A 77 -9.62 -0.98 -4.34
C LEU A 77 -10.70 -0.82 -5.42
N GLN A 78 -11.57 -1.80 -5.60
CA GLN A 78 -12.67 -1.73 -6.56
C GLN A 78 -13.79 -0.77 -6.15
N ASN A 79 -13.95 -0.54 -4.84
CA ASN A 79 -15.05 0.23 -4.29
C ASN A 79 -14.57 1.27 -3.26
N PRO A 80 -13.62 2.17 -3.63
CA PRO A 80 -13.16 3.18 -2.70
C PRO A 80 -14.31 4.18 -2.40
N ALA A 81 -14.46 4.56 -1.12
CA ALA A 81 -15.38 5.64 -0.80
C ALA A 81 -14.89 6.96 -1.42
N PRO A 82 -15.79 7.87 -1.85
CA PRO A 82 -15.43 9.06 -2.64
C PRO A 82 -14.34 9.95 -2.01
N THR A 83 -14.28 10.01 -0.68
CA THR A 83 -13.31 10.82 0.06
C THR A 83 -12.13 10.03 0.60
N GLN A 84 -12.15 8.71 0.45
CA GLN A 84 -11.13 7.82 0.98
C GLN A 84 -9.84 7.91 0.16
N LYS A 85 -8.70 8.04 0.85
CA LYS A 85 -7.38 8.01 0.21
C LYS A 85 -6.74 6.65 0.48
N VAL A 86 -6.22 6.03 -0.56
CA VAL A 86 -5.57 4.71 -0.48
C VAL A 86 -4.09 4.83 -0.84
N LEU A 87 -3.23 4.23 -0.02
CA LEU A 87 -1.80 4.08 -0.27
C LEU A 87 -1.46 2.60 -0.30
N GLY A 88 -0.83 2.14 -1.36
CA GLY A 88 -0.28 0.78 -1.46
C GLY A 88 1.23 0.78 -1.29
N VAL A 89 1.74 -0.12 -0.45
CA VAL A 89 3.17 -0.34 -0.26
C VAL A 89 3.55 -1.73 -0.76
N CYS A 90 4.51 -1.83 -1.67
CA CYS A 90 4.99 -3.07 -2.29
C CYS A 90 3.84 -3.91 -2.87
N LEU A 91 3.42 -5.01 -2.22
CA LEU A 91 2.27 -5.81 -2.66
C LEU A 91 1.01 -4.96 -2.80
N GLY A 92 0.78 -3.99 -1.90
CA GLY A 92 -0.34 -3.07 -1.97
C GLY A 92 -0.31 -2.22 -3.24
N MET A 93 0.84 -1.69 -3.64
CA MET A 93 1.02 -0.95 -4.89
C MET A 93 0.83 -1.84 -6.11
N GLN A 94 1.39 -3.04 -6.09
CA GLN A 94 1.22 -4.03 -7.15
C GLN A 94 -0.27 -4.41 -7.31
N GLY A 95 -0.99 -4.56 -6.20
CA GLY A 95 -2.43 -4.79 -6.19
C GLY A 95 -3.23 -3.66 -6.79
N MET A 96 -2.86 -2.39 -6.53
CA MET A 96 -3.46 -1.24 -7.20
C MET A 96 -3.25 -1.32 -8.71
N ALA A 97 -2.02 -1.57 -9.17
CA ALA A 97 -1.74 -1.75 -10.58
C ALA A 97 -2.61 -2.85 -11.20
N HIS A 98 -2.69 -4.01 -10.56
CA HIS A 98 -3.48 -5.16 -11.04
C HIS A 98 -4.97 -4.85 -11.10
N VAL A 99 -5.56 -4.30 -10.04
CA VAL A 99 -7.00 -4.04 -9.95
C VAL A 99 -7.44 -2.99 -10.97
N TYR A 100 -6.58 -2.02 -11.27
CA TYR A 100 -6.89 -0.98 -12.25
C TYR A 100 -6.46 -1.32 -13.69
N GLY A 101 -6.11 -2.58 -13.95
CA GLY A 101 -5.90 -3.11 -15.31
C GLY A 101 -4.45 -3.21 -15.77
N GLY A 102 -3.50 -2.87 -14.91
CA GLY A 102 -2.08 -3.09 -15.14
C GLY A 102 -1.67 -4.55 -14.92
N LYS A 103 -0.46 -4.88 -15.33
CA LYS A 103 0.12 -6.23 -15.17
C LYS A 103 1.17 -6.24 -14.08
N VAL A 104 1.17 -7.30 -13.29
CA VAL A 104 2.22 -7.59 -12.31
C VAL A 104 3.03 -8.78 -12.81
N VAL A 105 4.32 -8.55 -13.03
CA VAL A 105 5.23 -9.51 -13.66
C VAL A 105 6.47 -9.73 -12.78
N ARG A 106 7.22 -10.78 -13.06
CA ARG A 106 8.51 -10.99 -12.41
C ARG A 106 9.51 -9.94 -12.87
N ALA A 107 10.22 -9.35 -11.93
CA ALA A 107 11.37 -8.51 -12.24
C ALA A 107 12.47 -9.31 -12.92
N ALA A 108 13.16 -8.70 -13.88
CA ALA A 108 14.30 -9.34 -14.53
C ALA A 108 15.40 -9.74 -13.52
N LEU A 109 15.57 -8.93 -12.48
CA LEU A 109 16.45 -9.22 -11.34
C LEU A 109 15.68 -9.08 -10.05
N PRO A 110 15.49 -10.15 -9.27
CA PRO A 110 14.91 -10.05 -7.93
C PRO A 110 15.78 -9.16 -7.03
N MET A 111 15.13 -8.27 -6.29
CA MET A 111 15.81 -7.34 -5.39
C MET A 111 15.44 -7.68 -3.95
N HIS A 112 16.40 -8.20 -3.19
CA HIS A 112 16.23 -8.55 -1.79
C HIS A 112 17.32 -7.91 -0.95
N GLY A 113 16.96 -6.91 -0.13
CA GLY A 113 17.90 -6.22 0.75
C GLY A 113 18.94 -5.37 0.02
N LYS A 114 18.65 -4.92 -1.20
CA LYS A 114 19.50 -4.01 -1.99
C LYS A 114 18.90 -2.63 -2.01
N THR A 115 19.73 -1.59 -2.00
CA THR A 115 19.30 -0.21 -2.20
C THR A 115 19.37 0.19 -3.67
N SER A 116 18.57 1.15 -4.05
CA SER A 116 18.62 1.83 -5.34
C SER A 116 18.22 3.28 -5.19
N PRO A 117 18.84 4.19 -5.93
CA PRO A 117 18.33 5.54 -6.04
C PRO A 117 17.01 5.54 -6.80
N ILE A 118 16.10 6.41 -6.41
CA ILE A 118 14.82 6.59 -7.12
C ILE A 118 14.77 7.95 -7.81
N GLU A 119 14.14 7.95 -8.97
CA GLU A 119 13.73 9.17 -9.68
C GLU A 119 12.21 9.33 -9.54
N HIS A 120 11.74 10.55 -9.38
CA HIS A 120 10.33 10.84 -9.21
C HIS A 120 9.97 12.22 -9.78
N ASP A 121 8.69 12.47 -9.98
CA ASP A 121 8.17 13.73 -10.54
C ASP A 121 8.04 14.87 -9.51
N GLY A 122 8.38 14.63 -8.26
CA GLY A 122 8.27 15.60 -7.17
C GLY A 122 6.84 15.93 -6.75
N LYS A 123 5.84 15.14 -7.17
CA LYS A 123 4.42 15.39 -6.90
C LYS A 123 3.83 14.37 -5.94
N GLY A 124 2.65 14.68 -5.39
CA GLY A 124 1.91 13.76 -4.51
C GLY A 124 2.76 13.31 -3.32
N VAL A 125 2.96 12.01 -3.16
CA VAL A 125 3.75 11.40 -2.08
C VAL A 125 5.25 11.72 -2.18
N PHE A 126 5.72 12.23 -3.31
CA PHE A 126 7.12 12.60 -3.53
C PHE A 126 7.39 14.11 -3.36
N ALA A 127 6.35 14.89 -3.03
CA ALA A 127 6.50 16.34 -2.86
C ALA A 127 7.48 16.64 -1.71
N GLY A 128 8.51 17.44 -2.04
CA GLY A 128 9.54 17.82 -1.07
C GLY A 128 10.66 16.81 -0.84
N LEU A 129 10.61 15.64 -1.47
CA LEU A 129 11.70 14.67 -1.39
C LEU A 129 12.81 15.03 -2.41
N PRO A 130 14.10 14.88 -2.05
CA PRO A 130 15.19 15.06 -2.99
C PRO A 130 15.24 13.94 -4.02
N GLN A 131 15.69 14.27 -5.25
CA GLN A 131 15.97 13.25 -6.26
C GLN A 131 17.13 12.35 -5.86
N GLY A 132 17.11 11.11 -6.32
CA GLY A 132 18.19 10.16 -6.10
C GLY A 132 18.31 9.63 -4.67
N ILE A 133 17.25 9.80 -3.84
CA ILE A 133 17.26 9.19 -2.50
C ILE A 133 17.38 7.67 -2.63
N GLU A 134 18.23 7.09 -1.82
CA GLU A 134 18.41 5.64 -1.76
C GLU A 134 17.29 4.99 -0.95
N VAL A 135 16.60 4.05 -1.57
CA VAL A 135 15.55 3.27 -0.91
C VAL A 135 15.90 1.79 -0.94
N MET A 136 15.55 1.09 0.13
CA MET A 136 15.69 -0.36 0.19
C MET A 136 14.63 -1.02 -0.69
N ARG A 137 15.05 -2.02 -1.45
CA ARG A 137 14.18 -2.83 -2.29
C ARG A 137 14.15 -4.27 -1.78
N TYR A 138 12.94 -4.80 -1.70
CA TYR A 138 12.70 -6.16 -1.24
C TYR A 138 11.51 -6.76 -2.00
N HIS A 139 11.71 -7.08 -3.28
CA HIS A 139 10.65 -7.58 -4.15
C HIS A 139 11.19 -8.44 -5.30
N SER A 140 10.38 -9.38 -5.76
CA SER A 140 10.59 -10.18 -6.98
C SER A 140 9.58 -9.88 -8.08
N LEU A 141 8.50 -9.17 -7.75
CA LEU A 141 7.46 -8.74 -8.69
C LEU A 141 7.52 -7.22 -8.88
N ILE A 142 7.12 -6.78 -10.06
CA ILE A 142 6.98 -5.37 -10.43
C ILE A 142 5.67 -5.14 -11.17
N ALA A 143 5.13 -3.93 -11.09
CA ALA A 143 4.12 -3.46 -12.01
C ALA A 143 4.79 -3.12 -13.35
N GLU A 144 4.28 -3.67 -14.46
CA GLU A 144 4.79 -3.40 -15.80
C GLU A 144 4.33 -2.00 -16.23
N GLU A 145 5.27 -1.06 -16.35
CA GLU A 145 4.98 0.36 -16.60
C GLU A 145 4.10 0.58 -17.83
N GLN A 146 4.40 -0.11 -18.94
CA GLN A 146 3.65 0.02 -20.20
C GLN A 146 2.20 -0.48 -20.12
N SER A 147 1.87 -1.26 -19.09
CA SER A 147 0.52 -1.80 -18.89
C SER A 147 -0.33 -0.95 -17.95
N LEU A 148 0.24 0.07 -17.31
CA LEU A 148 -0.50 0.90 -16.38
C LEU A 148 -1.54 1.75 -17.11
N PRO A 149 -2.74 1.92 -16.53
CA PRO A 149 -3.75 2.79 -17.12
C PRO A 149 -3.29 4.26 -17.11
N ALA A 150 -3.81 5.03 -18.05
CA ALA A 150 -3.55 6.46 -18.17
C ALA A 150 -4.15 7.27 -17.01
#